data_e5089b39499a8dc2a36d1f3198ef2a14
#
_entry.id   e5089b39499a8dc2a36d1f3198ef2a14
#
_cell.length_a   1.000
_cell.length_b   1.000
_cell.length_c   1.000
_cell.angle_alpha   90.00
_cell.angle_beta   90.00
_cell.angle_gamma   90.00
#
_symmetry.space_group_name_H-M   'P 1'
#
loop_
_entity.id
_entity.type
_entity.pdbx_description
1 polymer ?
#
loop_
_entity_poly.entity_id
_entity_poly.type
_entity_poly.pdbx_seq_one_letter_code
_entity_poly.pdbx_strand_id
1 'polypeptide(L)'
;KISYFWEQDIKAGNLKLKRSNPILYNNSVEYLKFYAKYELIKQYLLRKNKYFYTPSKGEKYLYMPLHLIPESTTFTLAPHYINELTIIEAVSKSLPAGWWLYVKEHQAMVGERGLGFYQKVNKLPNVKMVQLNYYSDPKPWIVNSMGVITISGTTAYEAALLQRHAIIFSDVPFKLLDGVERCRSFEDLPELIRNFSTTLDNEKSCAAYIATVKQLGFSIDLKYLMNQGEKIIRNKSQQDSRYQENLNNLEQLYLLAFSLYKRVVCQK
;
A
#
# COMPACT_ATOMS: atom_id res chain seq x y z
N LYS A 1 -17.55 -8.26 14.80
CA LYS A 1 -16.86 -7.01 15.18
C LYS A 1 -17.31 -6.50 16.56
N ILE A 2 -18.60 -6.54 16.89
CA ILE A 2 -19.11 -6.20 18.23
C ILE A 2 -18.55 -7.19 19.28
N SER A 3 -18.48 -8.50 18.96
CA SER A 3 -17.87 -9.50 19.85
C SER A 3 -16.37 -9.26 20.04
N TYR A 4 -15.65 -8.89 18.97
CA TYR A 4 -14.22 -8.55 19.05
C TYR A 4 -13.98 -7.31 19.92
N PHE A 5 -14.81 -6.26 19.78
CA PHE A 5 -14.77 -5.08 20.62
C PHE A 5 -15.06 -5.43 22.10
N TRP A 6 -16.06 -6.29 22.33
CA TRP A 6 -16.38 -6.76 23.68
C TRP A 6 -15.23 -7.52 24.33
N GLU A 7 -14.62 -8.45 23.59
CA GLU A 7 -13.52 -9.25 24.13
C GLU A 7 -12.23 -8.46 24.32
N GLN A 8 -11.88 -7.63 23.34
CA GLN A 8 -10.60 -6.91 23.36
C GLN A 8 -10.63 -5.64 24.20
N ASP A 9 -11.71 -4.89 24.18
CA ASP A 9 -11.76 -3.57 24.80
C ASP A 9 -12.52 -3.53 26.13
N ILE A 10 -13.58 -4.31 26.26
CA ILE A 10 -14.39 -4.33 27.49
C ILE A 10 -13.91 -5.39 28.45
N LYS A 11 -13.84 -6.65 28.01
CA LYS A 11 -13.47 -7.79 28.85
C LYS A 11 -12.00 -7.76 29.29
N ALA A 12 -11.11 -7.27 28.46
CA ALA A 12 -9.69 -7.09 28.78
C ALA A 12 -9.37 -5.84 29.64
N GLY A 13 -10.39 -5.04 30.02
CA GLY A 13 -10.20 -3.85 30.84
C GLY A 13 -9.56 -2.66 30.12
N ASN A 14 -9.40 -2.73 28.81
CA ASN A 14 -8.78 -1.67 27.99
C ASN A 14 -9.55 -0.35 28.05
N LEU A 15 -10.86 -0.38 28.36
CA LEU A 15 -11.66 0.82 28.59
C LEU A 15 -11.17 1.66 29.78
N LYS A 16 -10.55 1.03 30.78
CA LYS A 16 -9.98 1.74 31.94
C LYS A 16 -8.70 2.49 31.53
N LEU A 17 -7.87 1.87 30.70
CA LEU A 17 -6.69 2.48 30.09
C LEU A 17 -7.06 3.60 29.10
N LYS A 18 -8.14 3.42 28.33
CA LYS A 18 -8.68 4.43 27.41
C LYS A 18 -9.17 5.68 28.14
N ARG A 19 -9.76 5.55 29.32
CA ARG A 19 -10.20 6.68 30.16
C ARG A 19 -9.04 7.43 30.81
N SER A 20 -7.94 6.75 31.11
CA SER A 20 -6.77 7.37 31.73
C SER A 20 -5.84 8.06 30.74
N ASN A 21 -6.02 7.86 29.41
CA ASN A 21 -5.15 8.43 28.38
C ASN A 21 -5.97 9.02 27.21
N PRO A 22 -6.60 10.21 27.42
CA PRO A 22 -7.52 10.80 26.44
C PRO A 22 -6.85 11.21 25.14
N ILE A 23 -5.52 11.33 25.08
CA ILE A 23 -4.77 11.66 23.87
C ILE A 23 -4.71 10.47 22.91
N LEU A 24 -4.71 9.24 23.42
CA LEU A 24 -4.59 8.02 22.62
C LEU A 24 -5.95 7.37 22.29
N TYR A 25 -6.99 7.70 23.07
CA TYR A 25 -8.28 7.01 22.96
C TYR A 25 -9.44 8.00 23.17
N ASN A 26 -10.20 8.22 22.11
CA ASN A 26 -11.46 8.95 22.18
C ASN A 26 -12.46 8.25 23.11
N ASN A 27 -13.41 9.03 23.60
CA ASN A 27 -14.56 8.53 24.39
C ASN A 27 -15.19 7.32 23.67
N SER A 28 -15.57 6.30 24.43
CA SER A 28 -16.21 5.06 23.90
C SER A 28 -17.43 5.34 23.01
N VAL A 29 -18.16 6.42 23.27
CA VAL A 29 -19.30 6.86 22.46
C VAL A 29 -18.86 7.36 21.08
N GLU A 30 -17.77 8.12 21.01
CA GLU A 30 -17.22 8.61 19.74
C GLU A 30 -16.66 7.45 18.90
N TYR A 31 -16.03 6.49 19.55
CA TYR A 31 -15.56 5.26 18.93
C TYR A 31 -16.73 4.46 18.32
N LEU A 32 -17.83 4.30 19.09
CA LEU A 32 -19.02 3.62 18.61
C LEU A 32 -19.67 4.35 17.44
N LYS A 33 -19.78 5.68 17.50
CA LYS A 33 -20.28 6.52 16.38
C LYS A 33 -19.40 6.36 15.14
N PHE A 34 -18.08 6.38 15.30
CA PHE A 34 -17.13 6.18 14.20
C PHE A 34 -17.35 4.82 13.52
N TYR A 35 -17.41 3.73 14.30
CA TYR A 35 -17.63 2.40 13.76
C TYR A 35 -19.01 2.23 13.12
N ALA A 36 -20.05 2.81 13.68
CA ALA A 36 -21.38 2.79 13.10
C ALA A 36 -21.39 3.51 11.73
N LYS A 37 -20.81 4.71 11.68
CA LYS A 37 -20.63 5.47 10.42
C LYS A 37 -19.81 4.70 9.40
N TYR A 38 -18.66 4.15 9.81
CA TYR A 38 -17.81 3.32 8.99
C TYR A 38 -18.57 2.14 8.37
N GLU A 39 -19.26 1.36 9.19
CA GLU A 39 -19.99 0.19 8.71
C GLU A 39 -21.16 0.56 7.78
N LEU A 40 -21.88 1.65 8.06
CA LEU A 40 -22.94 2.17 7.19
C LEU A 40 -22.39 2.58 5.82
N ILE A 41 -21.28 3.33 5.77
CA ILE A 41 -20.64 3.72 4.50
C ILE A 41 -20.15 2.48 3.76
N LYS A 42 -19.52 1.55 4.44
CA LYS A 42 -19.03 0.29 3.87
C LYS A 42 -20.17 -0.53 3.24
N GLN A 43 -21.26 -0.73 3.98
CA GLN A 43 -22.43 -1.45 3.47
C GLN A 43 -23.10 -0.73 2.29
N TYR A 44 -23.17 0.60 2.34
CA TYR A 44 -23.67 1.40 1.24
C TYR A 44 -22.81 1.22 -0.03
N LEU A 45 -21.50 1.33 0.10
CA LEU A 45 -20.56 1.17 -1.02
C LEU A 45 -20.62 -0.22 -1.64
N LEU A 46 -20.67 -1.26 -0.80
CA LEU A 46 -20.68 -2.65 -1.27
C LEU A 46 -22.04 -3.07 -1.89
N ARG A 47 -23.15 -2.58 -1.34
CA ARG A 47 -24.49 -2.96 -1.84
C ARG A 47 -24.93 -2.19 -3.08
N LYS A 48 -24.67 -0.90 -3.12
CA LYS A 48 -25.16 -0.05 -4.21
C LYS A 48 -24.31 -0.12 -5.47
N ASN A 49 -23.06 -0.56 -5.35
CA ASN A 49 -22.10 -0.67 -6.47
C ASN A 49 -22.05 0.57 -7.39
N LYS A 50 -22.53 1.71 -6.87
CA LYS A 50 -22.76 2.95 -7.64
C LYS A 50 -21.44 3.59 -8.11
N TYR A 51 -20.37 3.36 -7.33
CA TYR A 51 -19.10 4.02 -7.55
C TYR A 51 -18.06 3.10 -8.21
N PHE A 52 -18.39 1.81 -8.39
CA PHE A 52 -17.45 0.82 -8.88
C PHE A 52 -17.88 0.28 -10.24
N TYR A 53 -16.95 0.33 -11.18
CA TYR A 53 -17.14 -0.13 -12.55
C TYR A 53 -16.65 -1.56 -12.74
N THR A 54 -17.35 -2.30 -13.56
CA THR A 54 -16.85 -3.57 -14.10
C THR A 54 -15.96 -3.27 -15.30
N PRO A 55 -14.73 -3.82 -15.36
CA PRO A 55 -13.83 -3.61 -16.50
C PRO A 55 -14.46 -4.06 -17.81
N SER A 56 -14.25 -3.30 -18.87
CA SER A 56 -14.68 -3.65 -20.23
C SER A 56 -13.50 -4.23 -21.02
N LYS A 57 -13.76 -5.25 -21.84
CA LYS A 57 -12.73 -5.85 -22.69
C LYS A 57 -12.22 -4.81 -23.71
N GLY A 58 -10.90 -4.76 -23.88
CA GLY A 58 -10.26 -3.91 -24.89
C GLY A 58 -10.01 -2.47 -24.45
N GLU A 59 -10.42 -2.07 -23.25
CA GLU A 59 -10.06 -0.76 -22.72
C GLU A 59 -8.56 -0.69 -22.42
N LYS A 60 -7.91 0.36 -22.89
CA LYS A 60 -6.52 0.69 -22.51
C LYS A 60 -6.55 1.47 -21.20
N TYR A 61 -5.85 0.98 -20.19
CA TYR A 61 -5.86 1.63 -18.88
C TYR A 61 -4.51 1.58 -18.18
N LEU A 62 -4.27 2.58 -17.34
CA LEU A 62 -3.28 2.51 -16.27
C LEU A 62 -3.96 2.00 -14.99
N TYR A 63 -3.26 1.17 -14.25
CA TYR A 63 -3.76 0.62 -12.99
C TYR A 63 -3.16 1.36 -11.79
N MET A 64 -4.01 1.88 -10.92
CA MET A 64 -3.63 2.60 -9.71
C MET A 64 -4.29 1.99 -8.49
N PRO A 65 -3.62 1.08 -7.76
CA PRO A 65 -4.09 0.63 -6.46
C PRO A 65 -3.88 1.74 -5.42
N LEU A 66 -4.92 2.02 -4.63
CA LEU A 66 -4.85 2.96 -3.53
C LEU A 66 -4.20 2.34 -2.30
N HIS A 67 -3.64 3.19 -1.45
CA HIS A 67 -2.94 2.79 -0.24
C HIS A 67 -3.86 2.72 0.98
N LEU A 68 -3.41 2.01 1.98
CA LEU A 68 -3.92 2.13 3.33
C LEU A 68 -3.40 3.45 3.93
N ILE A 69 -4.29 4.40 4.21
CA ILE A 69 -3.91 5.69 4.78
C ILE A 69 -4.59 5.86 6.15
N PRO A 70 -3.85 6.20 7.19
CA PRO A 70 -2.40 6.48 7.25
C PRO A 70 -1.54 5.20 7.25
N GLU A 71 -0.47 5.20 6.44
CA GLU A 71 0.53 4.14 6.41
C GLU A 71 1.93 4.74 6.54
N SER A 72 2.78 4.11 7.36
CA SER A 72 4.13 4.62 7.65
C SER A 72 4.99 4.78 6.41
N THR A 73 4.91 3.84 5.46
CA THR A 73 5.66 3.89 4.20
C THR A 73 5.32 5.12 3.38
N THR A 74 4.04 5.40 3.18
CA THR A 74 3.58 6.56 2.42
C THR A 74 3.94 7.88 3.14
N PHE A 75 3.71 7.95 4.46
CA PHE A 75 3.99 9.16 5.24
C PHE A 75 5.48 9.44 5.38
N THR A 76 6.33 8.41 5.40
CA THR A 76 7.78 8.56 5.56
C THR A 76 8.49 8.77 4.23
N LEU A 77 8.13 7.98 3.20
CA LEU A 77 8.85 7.96 1.94
C LEU A 77 8.30 8.93 0.90
N ALA A 78 7.04 9.37 1.05
CA ALA A 78 6.37 10.23 0.08
C ALA A 78 5.38 11.20 0.75
N PRO A 79 5.80 12.02 1.75
CA PRO A 79 4.90 12.87 2.53
C PRO A 79 4.14 13.89 1.68
N HIS A 80 4.70 14.33 0.56
CA HIS A 80 4.06 15.27 -0.37
C HIS A 80 2.94 14.65 -1.22
N TYR A 81 2.86 13.31 -1.26
CA TYR A 81 1.93 12.56 -2.12
C TYR A 81 0.86 11.81 -1.33
N ILE A 82 0.60 12.20 -0.08
CA ILE A 82 -0.40 11.55 0.79
C ILE A 82 -1.82 11.74 0.26
N ASN A 83 -2.09 12.87 -0.40
CA ASN A 83 -3.41 13.13 -0.97
C ASN A 83 -3.55 12.40 -2.32
N GLU A 84 -4.03 11.17 -2.28
CA GLU A 84 -4.22 10.33 -3.47
C GLU A 84 -5.18 10.96 -4.50
N LEU A 85 -6.14 11.78 -4.08
CA LEU A 85 -7.04 12.47 -5.00
C LEU A 85 -6.28 13.41 -5.94
N THR A 86 -5.30 14.15 -5.39
CA THR A 86 -4.44 15.03 -6.20
C THR A 86 -3.63 14.25 -7.23
N ILE A 87 -3.14 13.06 -6.85
CA ILE A 87 -2.42 12.18 -7.79
C ILE A 87 -3.36 11.67 -8.88
N ILE A 88 -4.55 11.20 -8.51
CA ILE A 88 -5.57 10.73 -9.45
C ILE A 88 -5.91 11.84 -10.46
N GLU A 89 -6.09 13.08 -10.00
CA GLU A 89 -6.37 14.24 -10.86
C GLU A 89 -5.20 14.55 -11.80
N ALA A 90 -3.97 14.54 -11.31
CA ALA A 90 -2.77 14.78 -12.11
C ALA A 90 -2.58 13.69 -13.19
N VAL A 91 -2.72 12.43 -12.81
CA VAL A 91 -2.62 11.30 -13.74
C VAL A 91 -3.75 11.36 -14.78
N SER A 92 -4.99 11.62 -14.36
CA SER A 92 -6.14 11.76 -15.26
C SER A 92 -5.88 12.78 -16.38
N LYS A 93 -5.29 13.93 -16.04
CA LYS A 93 -4.93 14.98 -16.99
C LYS A 93 -3.75 14.63 -17.90
N SER A 94 -2.94 13.66 -17.51
CA SER A 94 -1.72 13.24 -18.22
C SER A 94 -1.94 12.05 -19.14
N LEU A 95 -3.11 11.41 -19.08
CA LEU A 95 -3.42 10.24 -19.88
C LEU A 95 -3.53 10.57 -21.38
N PRO A 96 -3.03 9.70 -22.26
CA PRO A 96 -3.34 9.79 -23.68
C PRO A 96 -4.84 9.66 -23.95
N ALA A 97 -5.29 10.27 -25.05
CA ALA A 97 -6.69 10.16 -25.47
C ALA A 97 -7.12 8.69 -25.63
N GLY A 98 -8.30 8.36 -25.11
CA GLY A 98 -8.86 7.01 -25.13
C GLY A 98 -8.32 6.05 -24.07
N TRP A 99 -7.43 6.50 -23.19
CA TRP A 99 -6.99 5.70 -22.05
C TRP A 99 -7.81 6.01 -20.79
N TRP A 100 -7.90 5.02 -19.92
CA TRP A 100 -8.56 5.12 -18.62
C TRP A 100 -7.56 5.02 -17.47
N LEU A 101 -7.86 5.65 -16.37
CA LEU A 101 -7.25 5.35 -15.08
C LEU A 101 -8.16 4.43 -14.30
N TYR A 102 -7.74 3.19 -14.10
CA TYR A 102 -8.43 2.24 -13.24
C TYR A 102 -7.90 2.36 -11.82
N VAL A 103 -8.70 2.96 -10.96
CA VAL A 103 -8.38 3.16 -9.54
C VAL A 103 -9.01 2.05 -8.72
N LYS A 104 -8.21 1.29 -8.00
CA LYS A 104 -8.70 0.22 -7.12
C LYS A 104 -8.54 0.60 -5.67
N GLU A 105 -9.64 0.58 -4.92
CA GLU A 105 -9.62 0.86 -3.49
C GLU A 105 -8.87 -0.22 -2.71
N HIS A 106 -8.18 0.20 -1.65
CA HIS A 106 -7.60 -0.72 -0.69
C HIS A 106 -8.71 -1.34 0.16
N GLN A 107 -8.73 -2.67 0.31
CA GLN A 107 -9.83 -3.38 0.99
C GLN A 107 -10.08 -2.88 2.42
N ALA A 108 -9.02 -2.55 3.16
CA ALA A 108 -9.14 -2.05 4.51
C ALA A 108 -9.70 -0.61 4.59
N MET A 109 -9.63 0.16 3.49
CA MET A 109 -10.09 1.55 3.42
C MET A 109 -11.57 1.69 3.02
N VAL A 110 -12.22 0.60 2.62
CA VAL A 110 -13.64 0.63 2.28
C VAL A 110 -14.47 0.98 3.51
N GLY A 111 -15.08 2.16 3.50
CA GLY A 111 -15.80 2.73 4.64
C GLY A 111 -14.99 3.71 5.50
N GLU A 112 -13.65 3.65 5.45
CA GLU A 112 -12.77 4.62 6.09
C GLU A 112 -12.74 5.93 5.29
N ARG A 113 -12.63 5.83 3.96
CA ARG A 113 -12.76 7.00 3.09
C ARG A 113 -14.20 7.48 3.08
N GLY A 114 -14.38 8.79 3.24
CA GLY A 114 -15.69 9.41 3.12
C GLY A 114 -16.27 9.30 1.70
N LEU A 115 -17.61 9.27 1.59
CA LEU A 115 -18.31 9.20 0.29
C LEU A 115 -17.89 10.31 -0.67
N GLY A 116 -17.50 11.49 -0.15
CA GLY A 116 -17.00 12.60 -0.96
C GLY A 116 -15.76 12.27 -1.79
N PHE A 117 -14.89 11.38 -1.34
CA PHE A 117 -13.76 10.90 -2.11
C PHE A 117 -14.23 10.20 -3.39
N TYR A 118 -15.09 9.21 -3.25
CA TYR A 118 -15.63 8.44 -4.40
C TYR A 118 -16.40 9.31 -5.36
N GLN A 119 -17.16 10.29 -4.84
CA GLN A 119 -17.89 11.27 -5.66
C GLN A 119 -16.96 12.13 -6.49
N LYS A 120 -15.82 12.59 -5.91
CA LYS A 120 -14.83 13.40 -6.63
C LYS A 120 -14.12 12.59 -7.69
N VAL A 121 -13.69 11.38 -7.38
CA VAL A 121 -13.02 10.49 -8.34
C VAL A 121 -13.94 10.18 -9.52
N ASN A 122 -15.20 9.86 -9.29
CA ASN A 122 -16.17 9.54 -10.35
C ASN A 122 -16.62 10.76 -11.20
N LYS A 123 -16.26 11.99 -10.81
CA LYS A 123 -16.48 13.16 -11.66
C LYS A 123 -15.39 13.34 -12.73
N LEU A 124 -14.27 12.66 -12.60
CA LEU A 124 -13.18 12.72 -13.57
C LEU A 124 -13.55 11.88 -14.80
N PRO A 125 -13.51 12.45 -16.02
CA PRO A 125 -14.13 11.82 -17.19
C PRO A 125 -13.44 10.54 -17.65
N ASN A 126 -12.15 10.39 -17.37
CA ASN A 126 -11.32 9.24 -17.79
C ASN A 126 -10.83 8.41 -16.60
N VAL A 127 -11.51 8.47 -15.46
CA VAL A 127 -11.19 7.70 -14.26
C VAL A 127 -12.34 6.76 -13.92
N LYS A 128 -12.01 5.53 -13.61
CA LYS A 128 -12.96 4.51 -13.17
C LYS A 128 -12.48 3.87 -11.87
N MET A 129 -13.26 4.00 -10.80
CA MET A 129 -13.09 3.14 -9.63
C MET A 129 -13.51 1.73 -10.00
N VAL A 130 -12.59 0.76 -9.94
CA VAL A 130 -12.90 -0.62 -10.33
C VAL A 130 -13.34 -1.45 -9.15
N GLN A 131 -14.12 -2.51 -9.42
CA GLN A 131 -14.66 -3.38 -8.38
C GLN A 131 -13.55 -4.07 -7.58
N LEU A 132 -13.72 -4.08 -6.25
CA LEU A 132 -12.74 -4.60 -5.31
C LEU A 132 -12.39 -6.06 -5.52
N ASN A 133 -13.41 -6.88 -5.77
CA ASN A 133 -13.30 -8.34 -5.83
C ASN A 133 -13.58 -8.88 -7.24
N TYR A 134 -13.38 -8.07 -8.28
CA TYR A 134 -13.55 -8.53 -9.66
C TYR A 134 -12.59 -9.67 -10.00
N TYR A 135 -11.34 -9.53 -9.56
CA TYR A 135 -10.34 -10.60 -9.58
C TYR A 135 -9.99 -10.97 -8.14
N SER A 136 -9.83 -12.27 -7.88
CA SER A 136 -9.33 -12.78 -6.59
C SER A 136 -7.85 -12.47 -6.36
N ASP A 137 -7.09 -12.34 -7.47
CA ASP A 137 -5.66 -12.02 -7.52
C ASP A 137 -5.47 -10.63 -8.17
N PRO A 138 -4.57 -9.76 -7.69
CA PRO A 138 -4.26 -8.49 -8.33
C PRO A 138 -3.53 -8.63 -9.68
N LYS A 139 -2.88 -9.76 -9.96
CA LYS A 139 -2.10 -10.00 -11.17
C LYS A 139 -2.82 -9.68 -12.48
N PRO A 140 -4.09 -10.07 -12.72
CA PRO A 140 -4.79 -9.72 -13.94
C PRO A 140 -4.94 -8.21 -14.18
N TRP A 141 -5.06 -7.41 -13.10
CA TRP A 141 -5.11 -5.95 -13.21
C TRP A 141 -3.82 -5.39 -13.77
N ILE A 142 -2.67 -5.95 -13.34
CA ILE A 142 -1.34 -5.52 -13.77
C ILE A 142 -1.08 -5.98 -15.21
N VAL A 143 -1.27 -7.26 -15.50
CA VAL A 143 -0.95 -7.86 -16.80
C VAL A 143 -1.77 -7.24 -17.95
N ASN A 144 -3.03 -6.91 -17.71
CA ASN A 144 -3.92 -6.33 -18.72
C ASN A 144 -3.81 -4.80 -18.80
N SER A 145 -3.03 -4.15 -17.94
CA SER A 145 -2.81 -2.70 -17.97
C SER A 145 -1.71 -2.31 -18.96
N MET A 146 -1.70 -1.04 -19.33
CA MET A 146 -0.57 -0.42 -20.03
C MET A 146 0.61 -0.15 -19.08
N GLY A 147 0.35 -0.11 -17.79
CA GLY A 147 1.32 0.09 -16.73
C GLY A 147 0.64 0.39 -15.40
N VAL A 148 1.44 0.52 -14.35
CA VAL A 148 1.00 0.73 -12.97
C VAL A 148 1.44 2.10 -12.48
N ILE A 149 0.61 2.76 -11.70
CA ILE A 149 0.97 3.97 -10.95
C ILE A 149 0.68 3.73 -9.48
N THR A 150 1.66 3.98 -8.63
CA THR A 150 1.49 3.85 -7.17
C THR A 150 2.42 4.82 -6.43
N ILE A 151 2.10 5.18 -5.20
CA ILE A 151 2.95 6.10 -4.43
C ILE A 151 4.23 5.38 -3.98
N SER A 152 4.07 4.31 -3.19
CA SER A 152 5.17 3.53 -2.59
C SER A 152 4.86 2.02 -2.59
N GLY A 153 3.80 1.62 -3.28
CA GLY A 153 3.26 0.27 -3.23
C GLY A 153 4.13 -0.76 -3.95
N THR A 154 4.19 -1.97 -3.40
CA THR A 154 4.88 -3.13 -3.98
C THR A 154 4.29 -3.55 -5.34
N THR A 155 3.12 -3.04 -5.69
CA THR A 155 2.50 -3.28 -7.01
C THR A 155 3.41 -2.81 -8.16
N ALA A 156 4.28 -1.79 -7.95
CA ALA A 156 5.27 -1.40 -8.94
C ALA A 156 6.35 -2.48 -9.12
N TYR A 157 6.79 -3.10 -8.03
CA TYR A 157 7.71 -4.24 -8.06
C TYR A 157 7.07 -5.44 -8.78
N GLU A 158 5.82 -5.76 -8.46
CA GLU A 158 5.06 -6.81 -9.13
C GLU A 158 4.87 -6.52 -10.62
N ALA A 159 4.62 -5.26 -10.99
CA ALA A 159 4.52 -4.84 -12.39
C ALA A 159 5.81 -5.10 -13.15
N ALA A 160 6.97 -4.71 -12.60
CA ALA A 160 8.26 -4.97 -13.22
C ALA A 160 8.50 -6.47 -13.43
N LEU A 161 8.20 -7.31 -12.43
CA LEU A 161 8.31 -8.78 -12.55
C LEU A 161 7.35 -9.37 -13.60
N LEU A 162 6.27 -8.67 -13.90
CA LEU A 162 5.28 -9.04 -14.93
C LEU A 162 5.54 -8.32 -16.27
N GLN A 163 6.74 -7.75 -16.46
CA GLN A 163 7.14 -7.03 -17.66
C GLN A 163 6.20 -5.86 -18.01
N ARG A 164 5.78 -5.11 -16.99
CA ARG A 164 4.97 -3.91 -17.11
C ARG A 164 5.68 -2.71 -16.51
N HIS A 165 5.55 -1.57 -17.18
CA HIS A 165 6.05 -0.30 -16.66
C HIS A 165 5.33 0.10 -15.36
N ALA A 166 6.04 0.78 -14.49
CA ALA A 166 5.47 1.37 -13.30
C ALA A 166 6.00 2.78 -13.05
N ILE A 167 5.14 3.67 -12.59
CA ILE A 167 5.50 4.98 -12.06
C ILE A 167 5.28 4.98 -10.55
N ILE A 168 6.28 5.45 -9.82
CA ILE A 168 6.26 5.61 -8.37
C ILE A 168 6.55 7.07 -7.99
N PHE A 169 6.09 7.51 -6.81
CA PHE A 169 6.34 8.85 -6.29
C PHE A 169 7.32 8.87 -5.11
N SER A 170 7.74 7.71 -4.67
CA SER A 170 8.62 7.53 -3.50
C SER A 170 10.00 7.04 -3.87
N ASP A 171 10.92 7.16 -2.92
CA ASP A 171 12.28 6.64 -3.06
C ASP A 171 12.36 5.23 -2.42
N VAL A 172 11.90 4.23 -3.15
CA VAL A 172 11.86 2.83 -2.72
C VAL A 172 12.94 1.99 -3.44
N PRO A 173 13.45 0.91 -2.82
CA PRO A 173 14.54 0.12 -3.40
C PRO A 173 14.27 -0.41 -4.80
N PHE A 174 13.04 -0.81 -5.10
CA PHE A 174 12.66 -1.35 -6.40
C PHE A 174 12.57 -0.30 -7.53
N LYS A 175 12.85 0.98 -7.26
CA LYS A 175 13.13 1.99 -8.31
C LYS A 175 14.34 1.64 -9.18
N LEU A 176 15.17 0.69 -8.72
CA LEU A 176 16.35 0.22 -9.45
C LEU A 176 16.01 -0.79 -10.54
N LEU A 177 14.78 -1.27 -10.60
CA LEU A 177 14.30 -2.17 -11.64
C LEU A 177 14.03 -1.40 -12.94
N ASP A 178 14.52 -1.94 -14.06
CA ASP A 178 14.20 -1.40 -15.36
C ASP A 178 12.68 -1.44 -15.57
N GLY A 179 12.12 -0.32 -16.03
CA GLY A 179 10.68 -0.12 -16.20
C GLY A 179 9.96 0.42 -14.97
N VAL A 180 10.66 0.64 -13.85
CA VAL A 180 10.13 1.38 -12.70
C VAL A 180 10.72 2.78 -12.68
N GLU A 181 9.90 3.78 -12.90
CA GLU A 181 10.34 5.17 -12.99
C GLU A 181 9.78 6.01 -11.85
N ARG A 182 10.63 6.85 -11.27
CA ARG A 182 10.21 7.76 -10.21
C ARG A 182 9.75 9.09 -10.81
N CYS A 183 8.49 9.41 -10.64
CA CYS A 183 7.93 10.73 -10.92
C CYS A 183 8.38 11.73 -9.84
N ARG A 184 9.07 12.77 -10.24
CA ARG A 184 9.56 13.82 -9.32
C ARG A 184 8.66 15.05 -9.32
N SER A 185 8.03 15.33 -10.46
CA SER A 185 7.04 16.40 -10.64
C SER A 185 5.84 15.87 -11.39
N PHE A 186 4.64 16.39 -11.13
CA PHE A 186 3.47 16.05 -11.92
C PHE A 186 3.60 16.49 -13.39
N GLU A 187 4.48 17.44 -13.68
CA GLU A 187 4.80 17.86 -15.04
C GLU A 187 5.48 16.76 -15.87
N ASP A 188 6.17 15.83 -15.21
CA ASP A 188 6.85 14.70 -15.87
C ASP A 188 5.85 13.61 -16.30
N LEU A 189 4.65 13.55 -15.69
CA LEU A 189 3.69 12.46 -15.91
C LEU A 189 3.32 12.23 -17.38
N PRO A 190 3.03 13.27 -18.20
CA PRO A 190 2.65 13.04 -19.60
C PRO A 190 3.76 12.37 -20.41
N GLU A 191 5.01 12.69 -20.14
CA GLU A 191 6.15 12.08 -20.80
C GLU A 191 6.38 10.65 -20.31
N LEU A 192 6.43 10.44 -19.01
CA LEU A 192 6.58 9.12 -18.39
C LEU A 192 5.51 8.14 -18.90
N ILE A 193 4.25 8.58 -18.97
CA ILE A 193 3.15 7.74 -19.42
C ILE A 193 3.25 7.44 -20.92
N ARG A 194 3.67 8.40 -21.75
CA ARG A 194 3.85 8.18 -23.19
C ARG A 194 4.96 7.18 -23.51
N ASN A 195 5.96 7.09 -22.64
CA ASN A 195 7.08 6.17 -22.80
C ASN A 195 6.71 4.71 -22.43
N PHE A 196 5.51 4.45 -21.93
CA PHE A 196 5.06 3.09 -21.65
C PHE A 196 4.90 2.29 -22.93
N SER A 197 5.70 1.25 -23.07
CA SER A 197 5.57 0.25 -24.12
C SER A 197 4.70 -0.92 -23.65
N THR A 198 4.11 -1.65 -24.58
CA THR A 198 3.33 -2.85 -24.28
C THR A 198 4.19 -4.02 -23.82
N THR A 199 5.48 -3.99 -24.14
CA THR A 199 6.46 -5.02 -23.77
C THR A 199 7.68 -4.35 -23.16
N LEU A 200 8.11 -4.87 -22.03
CA LEU A 200 9.30 -4.43 -21.30
C LEU A 200 10.28 -5.60 -21.22
N ASP A 201 11.48 -5.43 -21.78
CA ASP A 201 12.57 -6.40 -21.67
C ASP A 201 13.44 -6.06 -20.45
N ASN A 202 13.05 -6.54 -19.30
CA ASN A 202 13.73 -6.28 -18.03
C ASN A 202 14.07 -7.55 -17.24
N GLU A 203 14.06 -8.70 -17.89
CA GLU A 203 14.29 -9.97 -17.21
C GLU A 203 15.64 -10.02 -16.49
N LYS A 204 16.70 -9.52 -17.14
CA LYS A 204 18.06 -9.45 -16.54
C LYS A 204 18.08 -8.54 -15.31
N SER A 205 17.44 -7.39 -15.38
CA SER A 205 17.34 -6.44 -14.26
C SER A 205 16.59 -7.06 -13.08
N CYS A 206 15.45 -7.71 -13.34
CA CYS A 206 14.69 -8.41 -12.33
C CYS A 206 15.47 -9.57 -11.69
N ALA A 207 16.17 -10.38 -12.49
CA ALA A 207 17.00 -11.47 -12.00
C ALA A 207 18.16 -10.95 -11.12
N ALA A 208 18.85 -9.91 -11.55
CA ALA A 208 19.93 -9.27 -10.78
C ALA A 208 19.42 -8.70 -9.46
N TYR A 209 18.27 -8.01 -9.49
CA TYR A 209 17.65 -7.48 -8.28
C TYR A 209 17.32 -8.58 -7.27
N ILE A 210 16.65 -9.66 -7.71
CA ILE A 210 16.29 -10.79 -6.86
C ILE A 210 17.54 -11.48 -6.30
N ALA A 211 18.58 -11.68 -7.12
CA ALA A 211 19.85 -12.27 -6.68
C ALA A 211 20.50 -11.40 -5.58
N THR A 212 20.53 -10.07 -5.79
CA THR A 212 21.07 -9.12 -4.81
C THR A 212 20.30 -9.15 -3.49
N VAL A 213 18.95 -9.15 -3.56
CA VAL A 213 18.10 -9.24 -2.36
C VAL A 213 18.34 -10.56 -1.61
N LYS A 214 18.49 -11.67 -2.33
CA LYS A 214 18.79 -12.97 -1.70
C LYS A 214 20.19 -13.01 -1.07
N GLN A 215 21.16 -12.35 -1.69
CA GLN A 215 22.55 -12.35 -1.21
C GLN A 215 22.75 -11.43 -0.01
N LEU A 216 22.11 -10.25 -0.01
CA LEU A 216 22.31 -9.20 1.01
C LEU A 216 21.19 -9.15 2.04
N GLY A 217 20.05 -9.76 1.76
CA GLY A 217 18.88 -9.71 2.62
C GLY A 217 18.93 -10.72 3.76
N PHE A 218 18.12 -10.46 4.76
CA PHE A 218 17.93 -11.36 5.90
C PHE A 218 16.53 -11.97 5.85
N SER A 219 16.43 -13.27 6.09
CA SER A 219 15.14 -13.96 6.19
C SER A 219 14.53 -13.70 7.57
N ILE A 220 13.56 -12.80 7.64
CA ILE A 220 12.92 -12.40 8.90
C ILE A 220 11.41 -12.46 8.76
N ASP A 221 10.77 -13.28 9.58
CA ASP A 221 9.30 -13.28 9.72
C ASP A 221 8.89 -12.32 10.84
N LEU A 222 8.77 -11.04 10.50
CA LEU A 222 8.37 -9.99 11.46
C LEU A 222 7.02 -10.27 12.11
N LYS A 223 6.05 -10.81 11.37
CA LYS A 223 4.72 -11.12 11.91
C LYS A 223 4.82 -12.22 12.98
N TYR A 224 5.64 -13.23 12.72
CA TYR A 224 5.90 -14.29 13.70
C TYR A 224 6.59 -13.73 14.93
N LEU A 225 7.65 -12.92 14.76
CA LEU A 225 8.37 -12.28 15.87
C LEU A 225 7.45 -11.44 16.74
N MET A 226 6.61 -10.59 16.15
CA MET A 226 5.67 -9.75 16.91
C MET A 226 4.65 -10.58 17.66
N ASN A 227 4.04 -11.59 17.02
CA ASN A 227 3.03 -12.44 17.65
C ASN A 227 3.60 -13.31 18.78
N GLN A 228 4.81 -13.85 18.59
CA GLN A 228 5.46 -14.66 19.64
C GLN A 228 6.02 -13.79 20.75
N GLY A 229 6.61 -12.64 20.44
CA GLY A 229 7.07 -11.67 21.43
C GLY A 229 5.95 -11.24 22.38
N GLU A 230 4.76 -10.95 21.84
CA GLU A 230 3.58 -10.65 22.65
C GLU A 230 3.20 -11.80 23.59
N LYS A 231 3.20 -13.05 23.09
CA LYS A 231 2.90 -14.24 23.89
C LYS A 231 3.95 -14.49 24.97
N ILE A 232 5.23 -14.33 24.64
CA ILE A 232 6.36 -14.50 25.57
C ILE A 232 6.22 -13.48 26.72
N ILE A 233 5.96 -12.22 26.41
CA ILE A 233 5.81 -11.15 27.40
C ILE A 233 4.58 -11.39 28.28
N ARG A 234 3.43 -11.76 27.69
CA ARG A 234 2.17 -11.95 28.44
C ARG A 234 2.15 -13.23 29.27
N ASN A 235 2.66 -14.33 28.72
CA ASN A 235 2.50 -15.66 29.31
C ASN A 235 3.79 -16.19 29.94
N LYS A 236 4.91 -15.42 29.91
CA LYS A 236 6.25 -15.87 30.35
C LYS A 236 6.66 -17.22 29.73
N SER A 237 6.20 -17.47 28.48
CA SER A 237 6.51 -18.71 27.76
C SER A 237 7.97 -18.73 27.31
N GLN A 238 8.52 -19.93 27.11
CA GLN A 238 9.87 -20.07 26.57
C GLN A 238 9.93 -19.64 25.11
N GLN A 239 11.09 -19.09 24.72
CA GLN A 239 11.39 -18.76 23.33
C GLN A 239 11.69 -20.04 22.56
N ASP A 240 11.05 -20.24 21.41
CA ASP A 240 11.36 -21.36 20.51
C ASP A 240 12.56 -21.02 19.58
N SER A 241 13.12 -22.04 18.96
CA SER A 241 14.29 -21.92 18.07
C SER A 241 14.03 -20.99 16.88
N ARG A 242 12.83 -21.02 16.31
CA ARG A 242 12.44 -20.14 15.20
C ARG A 242 12.38 -18.66 15.63
N TYR A 243 11.91 -18.41 16.85
CA TYR A 243 11.89 -17.06 17.41
C TYR A 243 13.31 -16.52 17.55
N GLN A 244 14.22 -17.34 18.12
CA GLN A 244 15.63 -16.95 18.27
C GLN A 244 16.33 -16.72 16.93
N GLU A 245 16.12 -17.56 15.94
CA GLU A 245 16.67 -17.40 14.59
C GLU A 245 16.23 -16.08 13.97
N ASN A 246 14.92 -15.78 13.99
CA ASN A 246 14.39 -14.52 13.47
C ASN A 246 14.92 -13.30 14.24
N LEU A 247 15.08 -13.41 15.55
CA LEU A 247 15.64 -12.35 16.40
C LEU A 247 17.11 -12.08 16.06
N ASN A 248 17.90 -13.13 15.90
CA ASN A 248 19.30 -13.03 15.50
C ASN A 248 19.43 -12.39 14.10
N ASN A 249 18.60 -12.79 13.15
CA ASN A 249 18.59 -12.21 11.80
C ASN A 249 18.20 -10.72 11.85
N LEU A 250 17.26 -10.34 12.70
CA LEU A 250 16.89 -8.94 12.90
C LEU A 250 18.05 -8.13 13.52
N GLU A 251 18.76 -8.69 14.50
CA GLU A 251 19.95 -8.06 15.08
C GLU A 251 21.04 -7.84 14.04
N GLN A 252 21.34 -8.85 13.22
CA GLN A 252 22.32 -8.73 12.12
C GLN A 252 21.93 -7.66 11.11
N LEU A 253 20.64 -7.55 10.78
CA LEU A 253 20.12 -6.47 9.92
C LEU A 253 20.41 -5.09 10.51
N TYR A 254 20.13 -4.89 11.81
CA TYR A 254 20.42 -3.62 12.49
C TYR A 254 21.92 -3.30 12.55
N LEU A 255 22.75 -4.29 12.82
CA LEU A 255 24.21 -4.11 12.84
C LEU A 255 24.75 -3.70 11.46
N LEU A 256 24.26 -4.34 10.40
CA LEU A 256 24.61 -3.95 9.02
C LEU A 256 24.14 -2.52 8.72
N ALA A 257 22.88 -2.21 8.99
CA ALA A 257 22.31 -0.87 8.76
C ALA A 257 23.12 0.21 9.51
N PHE A 258 23.48 -0.05 10.76
CA PHE A 258 24.28 0.86 11.57
C PHE A 258 25.70 1.04 11.02
N SER A 259 26.33 -0.04 10.55
CA SER A 259 27.66 0.02 9.92
C SER A 259 27.65 0.87 8.65
N LEU A 260 26.63 0.69 7.80
CA LEU A 260 26.45 1.48 6.58
C LEU A 260 26.18 2.96 6.90
N TYR A 261 25.33 3.24 7.89
CA TYR A 261 25.07 4.60 8.35
C TYR A 261 26.37 5.31 8.80
N LYS A 262 27.19 4.64 9.62
CA LYS A 262 28.49 5.19 10.05
C LYS A 262 29.39 5.54 8.87
N ARG A 263 29.48 4.67 7.85
CA ARG A 263 30.29 4.93 6.67
C ARG A 263 29.85 6.19 5.93
N VAL A 264 28.52 6.38 5.78
CA VAL A 264 27.97 7.54 5.07
C VAL A 264 28.13 8.84 5.86
N VAL A 265 27.97 8.79 7.19
CA VAL A 265 28.04 9.99 8.05
C VAL A 265 29.48 10.38 8.37
N CYS A 266 30.38 9.42 8.54
CA CYS A 266 31.79 9.71 8.85
C CYS A 266 32.65 10.04 7.62
N GLN A 267 32.11 9.93 6.40
CA GLN A 267 32.76 10.35 5.15
C GLN A 267 32.36 11.79 4.73
N LYS A 268 31.53 12.46 5.51
CA LYS A 268 31.24 13.88 5.40
C LYS A 268 31.98 14.68 6.46
#